data_ffdc7155c1cc440b6cc5093b022fc0f9
#
_entry.id   ffdc7155c1cc440b6cc5093b022fc0f9
#
_cell.length_a   1.000
_cell.length_b   1.000
_cell.length_c   1.000
_cell.angle_alpha   90.00
_cell.angle_beta   90.00
_cell.angle_gamma   90.00
#
_symmetry.space_group_name_H-M   'P 1'
#
loop_
_entity.id
_entity.type
_entity.pdbx_description
1 polymer ?
#
loop_
_entity_poly.entity_id
_entity_poly.type
_entity_poly.pdbx_seq_one_letter_code
_entity_poly.pdbx_strand_id
1 'polypeptide(L)'
;MTLKELQTAVKKSKLNAYIVTRSNMFIGQDLLDDENPLRALTGFSGSAGTLVVMPDKAFLLVDGRYEIQAARQTNPDEVKIICSRNNLLAQCLTGLFGGKPAKIGFNSFTNAVRGIERLAERFPDIAFIPDTSQIFANNIFGRPCRVFEHKIEFCGVGRNEKIGGISSRIGSCGCDAYLFTAADSVSWLLNIRSDALPDTPLVRAYALLDKEGRITLFGDNLNFDFEPADFGVEPLAKLPRALKTYKNKT
;
A
#
# COMPACT_ATOMS: atom_id res chain seq x y z
N MET A 1 -10.39 -8.76 12.56
CA MET A 1 -9.29 -9.01 13.54
C MET A 1 -9.27 -7.88 14.55
N THR A 2 -9.28 -8.21 15.83
CA THR A 2 -9.15 -7.26 16.94
C THR A 2 -7.69 -7.04 17.31
N LEU A 3 -7.39 -5.99 18.10
CA LEU A 3 -6.03 -5.74 18.59
C LEU A 3 -5.49 -6.93 19.42
N LYS A 4 -6.33 -7.55 20.25
CA LYS A 4 -5.96 -8.73 21.06
C LYS A 4 -5.64 -9.96 20.22
N GLU A 5 -6.36 -10.18 19.13
CA GLU A 5 -6.06 -11.25 18.20
C GLU A 5 -4.71 -11.03 17.49
N LEU A 6 -4.41 -9.78 17.10
CA LEU A 6 -3.11 -9.44 16.51
C LEU A 6 -1.98 -9.60 17.53
N GLN A 7 -2.13 -9.14 18.77
CA GLN A 7 -1.17 -9.36 19.85
C GLN A 7 -0.88 -10.85 20.07
N THR A 8 -1.92 -11.67 20.04
CA THR A 8 -1.81 -13.13 20.14
C THR A 8 -1.02 -13.72 18.95
N ALA A 9 -1.30 -13.24 17.73
CA ALA A 9 -0.57 -13.65 16.53
C ALA A 9 0.91 -13.26 16.58
N VAL A 10 1.22 -12.02 17.00
CA VAL A 10 2.59 -11.54 17.24
C VAL A 10 3.34 -12.46 18.19
N LYS A 11 2.71 -12.82 19.32
CA LYS A 11 3.30 -13.74 20.31
C LYS A 11 3.54 -15.13 19.74
N LYS A 12 2.55 -15.71 19.04
CA LYS A 12 2.65 -17.04 18.43
C LYS A 12 3.76 -17.10 17.36
N SER A 13 3.93 -16.02 16.59
CA SER A 13 4.95 -15.91 15.56
C SER A 13 6.35 -15.60 16.11
N LYS A 14 6.51 -15.51 17.43
CA LYS A 14 7.78 -15.18 18.11
C LYS A 14 8.36 -13.84 17.62
N LEU A 15 7.49 -12.88 17.27
CA LEU A 15 7.86 -11.52 16.93
C LEU A 15 7.90 -10.66 18.18
N ASN A 16 8.82 -9.70 18.23
CA ASN A 16 8.87 -8.70 19.30
C ASN A 16 7.83 -7.59 19.10
N ALA A 17 7.55 -7.27 17.81
CA ALA A 17 6.49 -6.34 17.45
C ALA A 17 5.98 -6.60 16.02
N TYR A 18 4.87 -5.96 15.68
CA TYR A 18 4.33 -5.91 14.31
C TYR A 18 3.96 -4.47 13.94
N ILE A 19 4.37 -4.02 12.78
CA ILE A 19 4.08 -2.68 12.28
C ILE A 19 2.83 -2.74 11.40
N VAL A 20 1.83 -1.92 11.75
CA VAL A 20 0.63 -1.71 10.95
C VAL A 20 0.63 -0.27 10.46
N THR A 21 0.74 -0.08 9.15
CA THR A 21 0.65 1.22 8.50
C THR A 21 -0.78 1.50 8.05
N ARG A 22 -1.20 2.77 8.05
CA ARG A 22 -2.42 3.19 7.38
C ARG A 22 -2.17 3.18 5.86
N SER A 23 -2.27 2.02 5.28
CA SER A 23 -2.02 1.83 3.85
C SER A 23 -2.80 0.61 3.35
N ASN A 24 -3.03 0.57 2.06
CA ASN A 24 -3.49 -0.60 1.33
C ASN A 24 -2.42 -1.04 0.33
N MET A 25 -2.70 -2.07 -0.46
CA MET A 25 -1.73 -2.59 -1.41
C MET A 25 -1.45 -1.67 -2.61
N PHE A 26 -2.23 -0.62 -2.82
CA PHE A 26 -1.91 0.43 -3.80
C PHE A 26 -1.01 1.52 -3.23
N ILE A 27 -0.66 1.42 -1.94
CA ILE A 27 0.18 2.38 -1.20
C ILE A 27 -0.35 3.82 -1.35
N GLY A 28 -1.66 3.96 -1.56
CA GLY A 28 -2.35 5.23 -1.71
C GLY A 28 -2.81 5.82 -0.37
N GLN A 29 -3.17 7.08 -0.41
CA GLN A 29 -3.75 7.77 0.75
C GLN A 29 -5.24 7.45 0.94
N ASP A 30 -5.92 7.09 -0.17
CA ASP A 30 -7.35 6.89 -0.19
C ASP A 30 -7.68 5.44 0.18
N LEU A 31 -8.27 5.30 1.35
CA LEU A 31 -8.72 4.03 1.93
C LEU A 31 -10.21 4.12 2.18
N LEU A 32 -10.93 3.05 1.86
CA LEU A 32 -12.28 2.90 2.39
C LEU A 32 -12.23 2.73 3.92
N ASP A 33 -13.29 3.11 4.59
CA ASP A 33 -13.36 3.06 6.06
C ASP A 33 -13.09 1.66 6.63
N ASP A 34 -13.59 0.63 5.98
CA ASP A 34 -13.39 -0.76 6.36
C ASP A 34 -12.03 -1.35 5.93
N GLU A 35 -11.27 -0.63 5.11
CA GLU A 35 -9.90 -0.98 4.73
C GLU A 35 -8.85 -0.36 5.67
N ASN A 36 -9.25 0.60 6.51
CA ASN A 36 -8.32 1.28 7.41
C ASN A 36 -7.94 0.37 8.59
N PRO A 37 -6.73 -0.21 8.60
CA PRO A 37 -6.33 -1.14 9.63
C PRO A 37 -6.19 -0.48 11.00
N LEU A 38 -5.86 0.81 11.05
CA LEU A 38 -5.76 1.54 12.32
C LEU A 38 -7.14 1.71 12.96
N ARG A 39 -8.17 2.05 12.13
CA ARG A 39 -9.55 2.15 12.60
C ARG A 39 -10.08 0.82 13.09
N ALA A 40 -9.82 -0.26 12.35
CA ALA A 40 -10.27 -1.60 12.73
C ALA A 40 -9.65 -2.08 14.05
N LEU A 41 -8.39 -1.72 14.33
CA LEU A 41 -7.66 -2.18 15.52
C LEU A 41 -7.82 -1.27 16.73
N THR A 42 -7.97 0.04 16.52
CA THR A 42 -7.88 1.03 17.61
C THR A 42 -9.05 1.99 17.68
N GLY A 43 -9.94 1.99 16.68
CA GLY A 43 -10.97 3.01 16.50
C GLY A 43 -10.47 4.31 15.84
N PHE A 44 -9.16 4.49 15.70
CA PHE A 44 -8.58 5.71 15.14
C PHE A 44 -8.85 5.87 13.66
N SER A 45 -9.57 6.92 13.28
CA SER A 45 -9.98 7.19 11.89
C SER A 45 -9.14 8.24 11.17
N GLY A 46 -8.09 8.79 11.78
CA GLY A 46 -7.23 9.80 11.19
C GLY A 46 -6.55 9.33 9.90
N SER A 47 -6.20 10.27 9.01
CA SER A 47 -5.64 9.96 7.69
C SER A 47 -4.13 9.69 7.69
N ALA A 48 -3.44 9.81 8.82
CA ALA A 48 -2.03 9.47 8.98
C ALA A 48 -1.77 8.85 10.34
N GLY A 49 -0.96 7.79 10.38
CA GLY A 49 -0.58 7.10 11.59
C GLY A 49 0.09 5.76 11.32
N THR A 50 0.75 5.24 12.34
CA THR A 50 1.34 3.90 12.34
C THR A 50 1.09 3.26 13.70
N LEU A 51 0.72 2.00 13.74
CA LEU A 51 0.54 1.24 14.97
C LEU A 51 1.70 0.24 15.12
N VAL A 52 2.36 0.26 16.27
CA VAL A 52 3.35 -0.74 16.66
C VAL A 52 2.71 -1.63 17.71
N VAL A 53 2.49 -2.90 17.37
CA VAL A 53 1.80 -3.89 18.21
C VAL A 53 2.83 -4.87 18.78
N MET A 54 2.95 -4.93 20.09
CA MET A 54 3.73 -5.92 20.84
C MET A 54 2.79 -6.98 21.44
N PRO A 55 3.30 -8.10 21.95
CA PRO A 55 2.46 -9.15 22.56
C PRO A 55 1.54 -8.67 23.69
N ASP A 56 1.91 -7.60 24.39
CA ASP A 56 1.23 -7.09 25.60
C ASP A 56 0.93 -5.57 25.55
N LYS A 57 1.39 -4.86 24.51
CA LYS A 57 1.29 -3.40 24.39
C LYS A 57 1.03 -2.99 22.94
N ALA A 58 0.45 -1.82 22.77
CA ALA A 58 0.33 -1.20 21.44
C ALA A 58 0.60 0.31 21.53
N PHE A 59 1.27 0.84 20.50
CA PHE A 59 1.64 2.25 20.39
C PHE A 59 1.10 2.82 19.09
N LEU A 60 0.18 3.77 19.18
CA LEU A 60 -0.30 4.53 18.03
C LEU A 60 0.55 5.79 17.87
N LEU A 61 1.25 5.85 16.75
CA LEU A 61 2.15 6.93 16.39
C LEU A 61 1.41 7.90 15.48
N VAL A 62 1.21 9.14 15.93
CA VAL A 62 0.50 10.19 15.17
C VAL A 62 1.30 11.50 15.20
N ASP A 63 1.12 12.33 14.19
CA ASP A 63 1.62 13.71 14.24
C ASP A 63 0.65 14.63 14.98
N GLY A 64 1.07 15.87 15.27
CA GLY A 64 0.32 16.82 16.09
C GLY A 64 -1.08 17.17 15.55
N ARG A 65 -1.38 16.94 14.29
CA ARG A 65 -2.73 17.16 13.72
C ARG A 65 -3.75 16.19 14.29
N TYR A 66 -3.30 15.01 14.72
CA TYR A 66 -4.15 13.89 15.14
C TYR A 66 -4.09 13.58 16.63
N GLU A 67 -3.31 14.31 17.42
CA GLU A 67 -3.12 14.04 18.86
C GLU A 67 -4.46 14.01 19.63
N ILE A 68 -5.27 15.06 19.47
CA ILE A 68 -6.58 15.18 20.14
C ILE A 68 -7.55 14.12 19.62
N GLN A 69 -7.56 13.88 18.31
CA GLN A 69 -8.44 12.90 17.71
C GLN A 69 -8.10 11.49 18.19
N ALA A 70 -6.82 11.14 18.19
CA ALA A 70 -6.34 9.84 18.68
C ALA A 70 -6.75 9.62 20.14
N ALA A 71 -6.53 10.61 21.02
CA ALA A 71 -6.91 10.53 22.43
C ALA A 71 -8.41 10.32 22.65
N ARG A 72 -9.26 10.87 21.77
CA ARG A 72 -10.71 10.72 21.85
C ARG A 72 -11.25 9.41 21.29
N GLN A 73 -10.54 8.82 20.34
CA GLN A 73 -11.02 7.65 19.59
C GLN A 73 -10.42 6.33 20.03
N THR A 74 -9.31 6.34 20.78
CA THR A 74 -8.65 5.10 21.23
C THR A 74 -8.90 4.85 22.71
N ASN A 75 -8.85 3.56 23.09
CA ASN A 75 -8.89 3.15 24.48
C ASN A 75 -7.49 3.30 25.10
N PRO A 76 -7.27 4.18 26.10
CA PRO A 76 -5.96 4.42 26.71
C PRO A 76 -5.40 3.19 27.48
N ASP A 77 -6.25 2.26 27.89
CA ASP A 77 -5.83 1.02 28.54
C ASP A 77 -5.24 0.00 27.56
N GLU A 78 -5.56 0.13 26.27
CA GLU A 78 -5.11 -0.80 25.22
C GLU A 78 -4.02 -0.20 24.31
N VAL A 79 -4.08 1.13 24.08
CA VAL A 79 -3.22 1.80 23.10
C VAL A 79 -2.60 3.05 23.70
N LYS A 80 -1.27 3.09 23.75
CA LYS A 80 -0.53 4.29 24.13
C LYS A 80 -0.28 5.16 22.91
N ILE A 81 -0.66 6.44 22.98
CA ILE A 81 -0.41 7.40 21.90
C ILE A 81 1.01 7.97 22.05
N ILE A 82 1.74 8.04 20.96
CA ILE A 82 3.00 8.75 20.84
C ILE A 82 2.83 9.81 19.76
N CYS A 83 2.96 11.07 20.16
CA CYS A 83 2.86 12.21 19.25
C CYS A 83 4.23 12.88 19.09
N SER A 84 4.68 13.09 17.85
CA SER A 84 5.90 13.84 17.52
C SER A 84 5.84 14.38 16.10
N ARG A 85 6.70 15.36 15.80
CA ARG A 85 6.74 16.00 14.48
C ARG A 85 7.58 15.25 13.45
N ASN A 86 8.55 14.42 13.87
CA ASN A 86 9.52 13.82 12.95
C ASN A 86 9.84 12.36 13.30
N ASN A 87 9.98 11.52 12.27
CA ASN A 87 10.49 10.14 12.39
C ASN A 87 9.90 9.30 13.53
N LEU A 88 8.59 9.39 13.73
CA LEU A 88 7.86 8.75 14.83
C LEU A 88 8.18 7.26 14.97
N LEU A 89 8.15 6.51 13.86
CA LEU A 89 8.43 5.09 13.91
C LEU A 89 9.86 4.81 14.37
N ALA A 90 10.84 5.55 13.83
CA ALA A 90 12.23 5.35 14.22
C ALA A 90 12.47 5.72 15.70
N GLN A 91 11.86 6.80 16.20
CA GLN A 91 11.95 7.17 17.64
C GLN A 91 11.32 6.09 18.53
N CYS A 92 10.15 5.57 18.13
CA CYS A 92 9.49 4.50 18.86
C CYS A 92 10.36 3.23 18.90
N LEU A 93 10.90 2.79 17.75
CA LEU A 93 11.77 1.61 17.69
C LEU A 93 13.05 1.78 18.50
N THR A 94 13.67 2.97 18.49
CA THR A 94 14.82 3.29 19.35
C THR A 94 14.45 3.16 20.83
N GLY A 95 13.31 3.72 21.24
CA GLY A 95 12.86 3.65 22.63
C GLY A 95 12.49 2.25 23.10
N LEU A 96 11.95 1.42 22.20
CA LEU A 96 11.53 0.05 22.54
C LEU A 96 12.69 -0.96 22.52
N PHE A 97 13.60 -0.84 21.56
CA PHE A 97 14.61 -1.88 21.31
C PHE A 97 16.05 -1.41 21.50
N GLY A 98 16.37 -0.12 21.35
CA GLY A 98 17.61 0.53 21.78
C GLY A 98 18.92 -0.24 21.60
N GLY A 99 19.21 -0.78 20.39
CA GLY A 99 20.38 -1.61 20.11
C GLY A 99 20.27 -3.06 20.57
N LYS A 100 19.06 -3.51 20.96
CA LYS A 100 18.80 -4.93 21.29
C LYS A 100 18.27 -5.66 20.06
N PRO A 101 18.72 -6.89 19.79
CA PRO A 101 18.17 -7.70 18.72
C PRO A 101 16.66 -7.88 18.84
N ALA A 102 15.93 -7.64 17.74
CA ALA A 102 14.50 -7.80 17.70
C ALA A 102 14.02 -8.31 16.33
N LYS A 103 12.84 -8.96 16.31
CA LYS A 103 12.14 -9.38 15.10
C LYS A 103 10.85 -8.59 15.01
N ILE A 104 10.69 -7.82 13.94
CA ILE A 104 9.52 -6.98 13.71
C ILE A 104 8.82 -7.43 12.43
N GLY A 105 7.57 -7.87 12.56
CA GLY A 105 6.72 -8.23 11.43
C GLY A 105 6.12 -7.00 10.76
N PHE A 106 5.84 -7.10 9.48
CA PHE A 106 5.10 -6.09 8.71
C PHE A 106 4.37 -6.73 7.53
N ASN A 107 3.26 -6.15 7.11
CA ASN A 107 2.55 -6.62 5.92
C ASN A 107 3.31 -6.16 4.65
N SER A 108 3.81 -7.14 3.87
CA SER A 108 4.61 -6.89 2.66
C SER A 108 3.80 -6.26 1.51
N PHE A 109 2.46 -6.37 1.54
CA PHE A 109 1.59 -5.78 0.50
C PHE A 109 1.23 -4.31 0.75
N THR A 110 1.40 -3.82 2.00
CA THR A 110 1.02 -2.46 2.39
C THR A 110 2.20 -1.58 2.78
N ASN A 111 3.41 -2.08 2.61
CA ASN A 111 4.63 -1.35 2.91
C ASN A 111 5.56 -1.31 1.70
N ALA A 112 6.04 -0.12 1.36
CA ALA A 112 7.00 0.04 0.28
C ALA A 112 8.35 -0.59 0.64
N VAL A 113 8.92 -1.38 -0.26
CA VAL A 113 10.22 -2.06 -0.08
C VAL A 113 11.29 -1.08 0.41
N ARG A 114 11.44 0.06 -0.28
CA ARG A 114 12.43 1.09 0.07
C ARG A 114 12.24 1.68 1.46
N GLY A 115 11.00 1.72 1.96
CA GLY A 115 10.70 2.15 3.34
C GLY A 115 11.26 1.18 4.37
N ILE A 116 11.07 -0.12 4.13
CA ILE A 116 11.59 -1.19 5.01
C ILE A 116 13.12 -1.28 4.93
N GLU A 117 13.71 -1.17 3.73
CA GLU A 117 15.17 -1.15 3.56
C GLU A 117 15.82 -0.03 4.37
N ARG A 118 15.29 1.21 4.30
CA ARG A 118 15.78 2.34 5.12
C ARG A 118 15.66 2.10 6.62
N LEU A 119 14.62 1.39 7.06
CA LEU A 119 14.50 0.99 8.46
C LEU A 119 15.57 -0.05 8.82
N ALA A 120 15.81 -1.05 7.96
CA ALA A 120 16.83 -2.07 8.18
C ALA A 120 18.25 -1.46 8.19
N GLU A 121 18.56 -0.53 7.29
CA GLU A 121 19.82 0.22 7.29
C GLU A 121 20.03 1.00 8.61
N ARG A 122 18.95 1.59 9.14
CA ARG A 122 18.99 2.37 10.37
C ARG A 122 19.08 1.53 11.65
N PHE A 123 18.50 0.32 11.61
CA PHE A 123 18.39 -0.58 12.76
C PHE A 123 18.98 -1.96 12.41
N PRO A 124 20.32 -2.11 12.30
CA PRO A 124 20.96 -3.35 11.88
C PRO A 124 20.71 -4.53 12.84
N ASP A 125 20.38 -4.25 14.10
CA ASP A 125 20.05 -5.27 15.10
C ASP A 125 18.59 -5.75 15.02
N ILE A 126 17.75 -5.11 14.17
CA ILE A 126 16.35 -5.46 13.99
C ILE A 126 16.16 -6.24 12.69
N ALA A 127 15.66 -7.47 12.80
CA ALA A 127 15.22 -8.24 11.65
C ALA A 127 13.77 -7.86 11.28
N PHE A 128 13.57 -7.23 10.14
CA PHE A 128 12.25 -6.94 9.59
C PHE A 128 11.74 -8.16 8.81
N ILE A 129 10.65 -8.77 9.28
CA ILE A 129 10.10 -10.03 8.77
C ILE A 129 8.84 -9.75 7.95
N PRO A 130 8.87 -9.96 6.61
CA PRO A 130 7.70 -9.79 5.79
C PRO A 130 6.64 -10.84 6.12
N ASP A 131 5.44 -10.40 6.43
CA ASP A 131 4.28 -11.26 6.61
C ASP A 131 3.54 -11.42 5.28
N THR A 132 3.74 -12.57 4.65
CA THR A 132 3.05 -12.96 3.42
C THR A 132 1.73 -13.70 3.69
N SER A 133 1.49 -14.09 4.94
CA SER A 133 0.26 -14.81 5.36
C SER A 133 -0.94 -13.88 5.47
N GLN A 134 -0.71 -12.57 5.29
CA GLN A 134 -1.73 -11.55 5.38
C GLN A 134 -2.54 -11.63 6.69
N ILE A 135 -1.84 -11.65 7.83
CA ILE A 135 -2.50 -11.53 9.16
C ILE A 135 -3.48 -10.35 9.13
N PHE A 136 -3.21 -9.38 8.31
CA PHE A 136 -4.04 -8.23 8.00
C PHE A 136 -4.41 -8.14 6.51
N ALA A 137 -5.04 -9.21 5.96
CA ALA A 137 -5.64 -9.12 4.64
C ALA A 137 -7.07 -8.59 4.77
N ASN A 138 -7.24 -7.33 4.52
CA ASN A 138 -8.53 -6.86 4.05
C ASN A 138 -8.64 -7.23 2.58
N ASN A 139 -9.65 -8.02 2.21
CA ASN A 139 -9.95 -8.41 0.83
C ASN A 139 -10.44 -7.19 0.02
N ILE A 140 -9.52 -6.30 -0.26
CA ILE A 140 -9.75 -5.01 -0.92
C ILE A 140 -10.13 -5.20 -2.40
N PHE A 141 -9.68 -6.31 -3.00
CA PHE A 141 -9.90 -6.60 -4.42
C PHE A 141 -11.28 -7.14 -4.78
N GLY A 142 -12.12 -7.38 -3.81
CA GLY A 142 -13.40 -8.06 -4.04
C GLY A 142 -14.58 -7.16 -4.44
N ARG A 143 -14.45 -5.84 -4.41
CA ARG A 143 -15.58 -4.96 -4.70
C ARG A 143 -15.66 -4.66 -6.18
N PRO A 144 -16.77 -5.03 -6.85
CA PRO A 144 -17.02 -4.60 -8.21
C PRO A 144 -17.02 -3.08 -8.30
N CYS A 145 -16.37 -2.54 -9.30
CA CYS A 145 -16.40 -1.12 -9.61
C CYS A 145 -16.61 -0.89 -11.11
N ARG A 146 -17.29 0.19 -11.45
CA ARG A 146 -17.42 0.64 -12.82
C ARG A 146 -16.15 1.37 -13.20
N VAL A 147 -15.61 1.06 -14.39
CA VAL A 147 -14.46 1.75 -14.99
C VAL A 147 -14.95 2.46 -16.25
N PHE A 148 -14.68 3.75 -16.35
CA PHE A 148 -15.11 4.60 -17.46
C PHE A 148 -13.97 5.43 -18.03
N GLU A 149 -14.08 5.82 -19.28
CA GLU A 149 -13.10 6.66 -19.94
C GLU A 149 -13.10 8.09 -19.38
N HIS A 150 -11.90 8.63 -19.17
CA HIS A 150 -11.68 10.03 -18.94
C HIS A 150 -11.39 10.69 -20.29
N LYS A 151 -12.39 11.42 -20.81
CA LYS A 151 -12.36 11.95 -22.17
C LYS A 151 -11.18 12.87 -22.42
N ILE A 152 -10.72 12.89 -23.69
CA ILE A 152 -9.56 13.69 -24.11
C ILE A 152 -9.71 15.18 -23.80
N GLU A 153 -10.94 15.72 -23.89
CA GLU A 153 -11.24 17.12 -23.57
C GLU A 153 -10.89 17.53 -22.13
N PHE A 154 -10.86 16.55 -21.20
CA PHE A 154 -10.51 16.76 -19.79
C PHE A 154 -9.07 16.40 -19.46
N CYS A 155 -8.45 15.48 -20.18
CA CYS A 155 -7.10 14.99 -19.88
C CYS A 155 -6.01 15.61 -20.79
N GLY A 156 -6.37 16.26 -21.87
CA GLY A 156 -5.49 17.02 -22.77
C GLY A 156 -4.54 16.18 -23.62
N VAL A 157 -4.09 15.00 -23.12
CA VAL A 157 -3.15 14.10 -23.80
C VAL A 157 -3.76 12.71 -23.93
N GLY A 158 -3.72 12.15 -25.13
CA GLY A 158 -4.27 10.84 -25.43
C GLY A 158 -3.52 9.69 -24.75
N ARG A 159 -4.22 8.59 -24.52
CA ARG A 159 -3.66 7.36 -23.92
C ARG A 159 -2.44 6.85 -24.68
N ASN A 160 -2.57 6.71 -26.00
CA ASN A 160 -1.50 6.16 -26.85
C ASN A 160 -0.27 7.06 -26.90
N GLU A 161 -0.43 8.37 -26.84
CA GLU A 161 0.67 9.33 -26.74
C GLU A 161 1.42 9.19 -25.42
N LYS A 162 0.71 9.05 -24.29
CA LYS A 162 1.32 8.80 -22.97
C LYS A 162 2.07 7.47 -22.94
N ILE A 163 1.45 6.40 -23.45
CA ILE A 163 2.06 5.07 -23.52
C ILE A 163 3.35 5.14 -24.35
N GLY A 164 3.31 5.73 -25.55
CA GLY A 164 4.48 5.87 -26.42
C GLY A 164 5.61 6.66 -25.79
N GLY A 165 5.29 7.80 -25.13
CA GLY A 165 6.28 8.63 -24.43
C GLY A 165 6.96 7.89 -23.27
N ILE A 166 6.18 7.16 -22.48
CA ILE A 166 6.71 6.39 -21.34
C ILE A 166 7.50 5.18 -21.80
N SER A 167 7.03 4.43 -22.80
CA SER A 167 7.75 3.28 -23.37
C SER A 167 9.13 3.69 -23.90
N SER A 168 9.21 4.81 -24.62
CA SER A 168 10.47 5.37 -25.09
C SER A 168 11.41 5.67 -23.92
N ARG A 169 10.88 6.20 -22.81
CA ARG A 169 11.67 6.47 -21.61
C ARG A 169 12.12 5.19 -20.91
N ILE A 170 11.28 4.16 -20.83
CA ILE A 170 11.65 2.85 -20.30
C ILE A 170 12.86 2.31 -21.05
N GLY A 171 12.80 2.30 -22.41
CA GLY A 171 13.90 1.87 -23.24
C GLY A 171 15.17 2.71 -23.07
N SER A 172 15.06 4.05 -23.00
CA SER A 172 16.21 4.93 -22.80
C SER A 172 16.89 4.78 -21.43
N CYS A 173 16.17 4.32 -20.42
CA CYS A 173 16.73 3.97 -19.12
C CYS A 173 17.36 2.57 -19.06
N GLY A 174 17.39 1.83 -20.19
CA GLY A 174 17.90 0.46 -20.24
C GLY A 174 16.98 -0.56 -19.58
N CYS A 175 15.72 -0.19 -19.30
CA CYS A 175 14.73 -1.10 -18.70
C CYS A 175 13.90 -1.80 -19.79
N ASP A 176 13.41 -2.99 -19.48
CA ASP A 176 12.53 -3.75 -20.39
C ASP A 176 11.04 -3.49 -20.14
N ALA A 177 10.69 -3.16 -18.89
CA ALA A 177 9.31 -2.84 -18.50
C ALA A 177 9.28 -2.00 -17.24
N TYR A 178 8.11 -1.38 -16.97
CA TYR A 178 7.83 -0.66 -15.74
C TYR A 178 6.48 -1.07 -15.15
N LEU A 179 6.44 -1.36 -13.85
CA LEU A 179 5.22 -1.68 -13.12
C LEU A 179 4.69 -0.43 -12.41
N PHE A 180 3.52 0.03 -12.83
CA PHE A 180 2.76 1.07 -12.15
C PHE A 180 1.94 0.45 -11.03
N THR A 181 2.19 0.86 -9.78
CA THR A 181 1.48 0.35 -8.60
C THR A 181 0.58 1.38 -7.94
N ALA A 182 0.75 2.65 -8.28
CA ALA A 182 -0.08 3.73 -7.75
C ALA A 182 -1.34 3.92 -8.61
N ALA A 183 -2.50 3.93 -7.98
CA ALA A 183 -3.80 4.00 -8.65
C ALA A 183 -3.98 5.30 -9.46
N ASP A 184 -3.44 6.42 -8.99
CA ASP A 184 -3.43 7.71 -9.70
C ASP A 184 -2.61 7.64 -11.01
N SER A 185 -1.43 7.04 -10.94
CA SER A 185 -0.54 6.87 -12.10
C SER A 185 -1.16 5.95 -13.15
N VAL A 186 -1.79 4.86 -12.74
CA VAL A 186 -2.53 3.95 -13.62
C VAL A 186 -3.70 4.67 -14.28
N SER A 187 -4.51 5.39 -13.48
CA SER A 187 -5.67 6.14 -13.97
C SER A 187 -5.27 7.26 -14.94
N TRP A 188 -4.16 7.94 -14.66
CA TRP A 188 -3.60 8.97 -15.55
C TRP A 188 -3.06 8.37 -16.85
N LEU A 189 -2.28 7.30 -16.77
CA LEU A 189 -1.64 6.67 -17.94
C LEU A 189 -2.69 6.20 -18.95
N LEU A 190 -3.73 5.53 -18.44
CA LEU A 190 -4.76 4.91 -19.28
C LEU A 190 -5.96 5.82 -19.57
N ASN A 191 -5.99 7.04 -19.04
CA ASN A 191 -7.15 7.93 -19.13
C ASN A 191 -8.45 7.23 -18.72
N ILE A 192 -8.43 6.53 -17.59
CA ILE A 192 -9.59 5.83 -17.03
C ILE A 192 -9.89 6.31 -15.61
N ARG A 193 -11.13 6.19 -15.21
CA ARG A 193 -11.60 6.51 -13.86
C ARG A 193 -12.49 5.39 -13.36
N SER A 194 -12.75 5.35 -12.06
CA SER A 194 -13.71 4.40 -11.48
C SER A 194 -14.48 4.99 -10.32
N ASP A 195 -15.55 4.32 -9.94
CA ASP A 195 -16.36 4.60 -8.75
C ASP A 195 -15.95 3.74 -7.54
N ALA A 196 -14.74 3.15 -7.57
CA ALA A 196 -14.22 2.30 -6.50
C ALA A 196 -14.07 3.03 -5.15
N LEU A 197 -13.84 4.34 -5.19
CA LEU A 197 -13.67 5.22 -4.02
C LEU A 197 -14.68 6.38 -4.09
N PRO A 198 -15.34 6.76 -2.97
CA PRO A 198 -16.43 7.75 -2.98
C PRO A 198 -16.03 9.11 -3.58
N ASP A 199 -14.89 9.65 -3.17
CA ASP A 199 -14.50 11.03 -3.50
C ASP A 199 -13.26 11.11 -4.40
N THR A 200 -12.73 9.96 -4.83
CA THR A 200 -11.48 9.86 -5.57
C THR A 200 -11.64 8.87 -6.72
N PRO A 201 -11.87 9.32 -7.98
CA PRO A 201 -12.26 8.42 -9.07
C PRO A 201 -11.09 7.64 -9.67
N LEU A 202 -10.28 6.98 -8.84
CA LEU A 202 -9.11 6.22 -9.25
C LEU A 202 -9.42 4.74 -9.47
N VAL A 203 -8.81 4.17 -10.50
CA VAL A 203 -8.89 2.74 -10.78
C VAL A 203 -7.89 1.98 -9.91
N ARG A 204 -8.40 1.06 -9.11
CA ARG A 204 -7.60 0.24 -8.19
C ARG A 204 -7.06 -0.99 -8.92
N ALA A 205 -5.95 -0.81 -9.63
CA ALA A 205 -5.29 -1.82 -10.43
C ALA A 205 -3.79 -1.51 -10.53
N TYR A 206 -3.01 -2.50 -11.00
CA TYR A 206 -1.63 -2.30 -11.40
C TYR A 206 -1.53 -2.32 -12.92
N ALA A 207 -0.56 -1.63 -13.50
CA ALA A 207 -0.31 -1.67 -14.93
C ALA A 207 1.16 -1.99 -15.21
N LEU A 208 1.39 -2.98 -16.06
CA LEU A 208 2.72 -3.34 -16.54
C LEU A 208 2.87 -2.88 -17.99
N LEU A 209 3.78 -1.94 -18.23
CA LEU A 209 4.09 -1.36 -19.54
C LEU A 209 5.51 -1.75 -19.94
N ASP A 210 5.69 -2.33 -21.12
CA ASP A 210 7.01 -2.62 -21.67
C ASP A 210 7.52 -1.51 -22.61
N LYS A 211 8.80 -1.61 -22.97
CA LYS A 211 9.46 -0.67 -23.86
C LYS A 211 8.93 -0.68 -25.30
N GLU A 212 8.23 -1.75 -25.69
CA GLU A 212 7.55 -1.87 -26.97
C GLU A 212 6.15 -1.26 -26.99
N GLY A 213 5.67 -0.74 -25.86
CA GLY A 213 4.35 -0.11 -25.76
C GLY A 213 3.21 -1.06 -25.43
N ARG A 214 3.49 -2.33 -25.16
CA ARG A 214 2.46 -3.29 -24.71
C ARG A 214 2.15 -3.04 -23.25
N ILE A 215 0.90 -2.83 -22.96
CA ILE A 215 0.43 -2.56 -21.59
C ILE A 215 -0.66 -3.54 -21.17
N THR A 216 -0.54 -4.04 -19.93
CA THR A 216 -1.53 -4.91 -19.32
C THR A 216 -1.95 -4.35 -17.96
N LEU A 217 -3.25 -4.19 -17.77
CA LEU A 217 -3.87 -3.80 -16.52
C LEU A 217 -4.19 -5.06 -15.70
N PHE A 218 -3.75 -5.11 -14.45
CA PHE A 218 -4.01 -6.20 -13.51
C PHE A 218 -4.93 -5.72 -12.39
N GLY A 219 -6.14 -6.25 -12.36
CA GLY A 219 -7.13 -5.90 -11.34
C GLY A 219 -8.30 -6.88 -11.36
N ASP A 220 -9.05 -6.93 -10.27
CA ASP A 220 -10.19 -7.81 -10.13
C ASP A 220 -11.49 -7.02 -10.08
N ASN A 221 -12.58 -7.61 -10.65
CA ASN A 221 -13.94 -7.03 -10.65
C ASN A 221 -14.03 -5.61 -11.25
N LEU A 222 -13.25 -5.35 -12.30
CA LEU A 222 -13.29 -4.12 -13.08
C LEU A 222 -14.37 -4.24 -14.16
N ASN A 223 -15.47 -3.50 -14.03
CA ASN A 223 -16.57 -3.48 -15.00
C ASN A 223 -16.41 -2.26 -15.92
N PHE A 224 -15.89 -2.50 -17.12
CA PHE A 224 -15.68 -1.43 -18.11
C PHE A 224 -16.99 -1.08 -18.80
N ASP A 225 -17.30 0.21 -18.93
CA ASP A 225 -18.41 0.72 -19.75
C ASP A 225 -18.01 1.01 -21.22
N PHE A 226 -16.79 0.62 -21.59
CA PHE A 226 -16.22 0.72 -22.93
C PHE A 226 -15.38 -0.53 -23.24
N GLU A 227 -15.06 -0.76 -24.51
CA GLU A 227 -14.14 -1.84 -24.92
C GLU A 227 -12.68 -1.41 -24.73
N PRO A 228 -11.87 -2.07 -23.87
CA PRO A 228 -10.48 -1.72 -23.63
C PRO A 228 -9.55 -2.24 -24.74
N ALA A 229 -9.71 -1.74 -25.99
CA ALA A 229 -8.98 -2.24 -27.15
C ALA A 229 -7.48 -1.93 -27.13
N ASP A 230 -7.06 -0.87 -26.43
CA ASP A 230 -5.66 -0.38 -26.44
C ASP A 230 -4.77 -1.03 -25.36
N PHE A 231 -5.33 -1.84 -24.47
CA PHE A 231 -4.58 -2.49 -23.38
C PHE A 231 -5.20 -3.82 -22.96
N GLY A 232 -4.35 -4.75 -22.54
CA GLY A 232 -4.83 -6.02 -21.97
C GLY A 232 -5.39 -5.83 -20.57
N VAL A 233 -6.37 -6.67 -20.20
CA VAL A 233 -6.93 -6.72 -18.83
C VAL A 233 -6.80 -8.15 -18.32
N GLU A 234 -6.18 -8.32 -17.16
CA GLU A 234 -5.93 -9.61 -16.55
C GLU A 234 -6.25 -9.59 -15.03
N PRO A 235 -6.68 -10.72 -14.46
CA PRO A 235 -6.81 -10.84 -13.02
C PRO A 235 -5.50 -10.54 -12.29
N LEU A 236 -5.58 -9.91 -11.12
CA LEU A 236 -4.41 -9.59 -10.33
C LEU A 236 -3.53 -10.79 -9.99
N ALA A 237 -4.13 -11.96 -9.79
CA ALA A 237 -3.41 -13.20 -9.53
C ALA A 237 -2.41 -13.60 -10.63
N LYS A 238 -2.55 -13.06 -11.86
CA LYS A 238 -1.61 -13.30 -12.96
C LYS A 238 -0.38 -12.39 -12.93
N LEU A 239 -0.38 -11.29 -12.17
CA LEU A 239 0.75 -10.35 -12.11
C LEU A 239 2.08 -11.02 -11.74
N PRO A 240 2.19 -11.91 -10.73
CA PRO A 240 3.46 -12.56 -10.42
C PRO A 240 4.02 -13.39 -11.58
N ARG A 241 3.14 -14.00 -12.39
CA ARG A 241 3.56 -14.75 -13.59
C ARG A 241 4.04 -13.80 -14.69
N ALA A 242 3.34 -12.69 -14.91
CA ALA A 242 3.75 -11.69 -15.88
C ALA A 242 5.12 -11.09 -15.54
N LEU A 243 5.37 -10.76 -14.26
CA LEU A 243 6.67 -10.26 -13.81
C LEU A 243 7.82 -11.26 -14.00
N LYS A 244 7.55 -12.57 -13.93
CA LYS A 244 8.58 -13.60 -14.18
C LYS A 244 9.12 -13.58 -15.61
N THR A 245 8.36 -13.06 -16.59
CA THR A 245 8.85 -12.93 -17.98
C THR A 245 9.98 -11.91 -18.10
N TYR A 246 10.11 -11.01 -17.14
CA TYR A 246 11.16 -9.99 -17.03
C TYR A 246 12.25 -10.36 -16.01
N LYS A 247 12.21 -11.59 -15.44
CA LYS A 247 13.25 -12.06 -14.55
C LYS A 247 14.59 -12.11 -15.30
N ASN A 248 15.64 -11.54 -14.72
CA ASN A 248 16.97 -11.34 -15.31
C ASN A 248 16.99 -10.35 -16.50
N LYS A 249 15.98 -9.51 -16.61
CA LYS A 249 15.95 -8.34 -17.49
C LYS A 249 16.01 -7.08 -16.62
N THR A 250 16.49 -6.00 -17.18
CA THR A 250 16.64 -4.72 -16.46
C THR A 250 15.35 -3.90 -16.51
#